data_eb359a8ac560bb4459e91eb29b0ea2be
#
_entry.id   eb359a8ac560bb4459e91eb29b0ea2be
#
_cell.length_a   1.000
_cell.length_b   1.000
_cell.length_c   1.000
_cell.angle_alpha   90.00
_cell.angle_beta   90.00
_cell.angle_gamma   90.00
#
_symmetry.space_group_name_H-M   'P 1'
#
loop_
_entity.id
_entity.type
_entity.pdbx_description
1 polymer ?
#
loop_
_entity_poly.entity_id
_entity_poly.type
_entity_poly.pdbx_seq_one_letter_code
_entity_poly.pdbx_strand_id
1 'polypeptide(L)'
;MKIKDQIGNVLTFDTTPIRIISLVPSQTELLYDLGLEDTIVGLTKFCIHPIHLKGEKQVVGGTKQINLEKIKALKPDIILCNKEENTEAIVKDCQSICAVHVSDIFTITDCLELIMQYGQLFNVDAKAESIKAKITTNLMDFKAYINDKPTLKVAYFIWKDPWMVAANNTFINHLLQLNKLDNIYANQKRYPQVDIAKIQDKDSLDLVLLSSEPYPFKSKHKSEFVNAKTILVDGEYFSWYGSRLVQAFSYFKQLRKGF
;
A
#
# COMPACT_ATOMS: atom_id res chain seq x y z
N MET A 1 8.86 -16.01 -21.34
CA MET A 1 7.96 -16.07 -20.17
C MET A 1 6.68 -15.28 -20.48
N LYS A 2 5.53 -15.73 -19.98
CA LYS A 2 4.24 -15.05 -20.15
C LYS A 2 3.56 -14.91 -18.79
N ILE A 3 3.17 -13.71 -18.42
CA ILE A 3 2.52 -13.42 -17.12
C ILE A 3 1.29 -12.52 -17.37
N LYS A 4 0.27 -12.71 -16.54
CA LYS A 4 -0.93 -11.86 -16.55
C LYS A 4 -0.91 -10.99 -15.29
N ASP A 5 -1.01 -9.67 -15.45
CA ASP A 5 -1.09 -8.75 -14.30
C ASP A 5 -2.50 -8.75 -13.66
N GLN A 6 -2.66 -8.03 -12.56
CA GLN A 6 -3.89 -8.04 -11.78
C GLN A 6 -5.05 -7.25 -12.40
N ILE A 7 -4.81 -6.52 -13.48
CA ILE A 7 -5.88 -5.88 -14.27
C ILE A 7 -6.18 -6.61 -15.60
N GLY A 8 -5.50 -7.75 -15.82
CA GLY A 8 -5.77 -8.64 -16.95
C GLY A 8 -4.86 -8.47 -18.14
N ASN A 9 -3.87 -7.58 -18.13
CA ASN A 9 -2.91 -7.44 -19.22
C ASN A 9 -1.98 -8.63 -19.25
N VAL A 10 -1.69 -9.11 -20.47
CA VAL A 10 -0.74 -10.20 -20.70
C VAL A 10 0.60 -9.61 -21.15
N LEU A 11 1.63 -9.84 -20.35
CA LEU A 11 2.99 -9.42 -20.60
C LEU A 11 3.81 -10.62 -21.07
N THR A 12 4.63 -10.43 -22.12
CA THR A 12 5.49 -11.48 -22.68
C THR A 12 6.92 -10.99 -22.71
N PHE A 13 7.83 -11.82 -22.19
CA PHE A 13 9.25 -11.51 -22.12
C PHE A 13 10.06 -12.69 -22.67
N ASP A 14 11.04 -12.40 -23.52
CA ASP A 14 11.99 -13.39 -24.01
C ASP A 14 13.05 -13.72 -22.95
N THR A 15 13.42 -12.72 -22.13
CA THR A 15 14.36 -12.84 -21.02
C THR A 15 13.80 -12.23 -19.76
N THR A 16 14.33 -12.58 -18.59
CA THR A 16 13.95 -11.94 -17.32
C THR A 16 14.28 -10.45 -17.36
N PRO A 17 13.29 -9.55 -17.04
CA PRO A 17 13.56 -8.12 -16.93
C PRO A 17 14.59 -7.81 -15.84
N ILE A 18 15.62 -7.01 -16.17
CA ILE A 18 16.70 -6.62 -15.25
C ILE A 18 16.83 -5.11 -15.07
N ARG A 19 16.02 -4.32 -15.77
CA ARG A 19 15.96 -2.86 -15.63
C ARG A 19 14.54 -2.43 -15.25
N ILE A 20 14.32 -2.29 -13.95
CA ILE A 20 13.00 -2.09 -13.37
C ILE A 20 12.84 -0.63 -12.95
N ILE A 21 11.73 0.00 -13.35
CA ILE A 21 11.27 1.26 -12.76
C ILE A 21 10.05 0.96 -11.90
N SER A 22 10.11 1.35 -10.62
CA SER A 22 8.98 1.23 -9.70
C SER A 22 8.32 2.59 -9.47
N LEU A 23 7.05 2.71 -9.84
CA LEU A 23 6.26 3.93 -9.62
C LEU A 23 5.42 3.88 -8.34
N VAL A 24 5.66 2.87 -7.49
CA VAL A 24 4.90 2.64 -6.25
C VAL A 24 5.85 2.36 -5.08
N PRO A 25 5.77 3.15 -3.99
CA PRO A 25 6.68 3.01 -2.85
C PRO A 25 6.71 1.61 -2.22
N SER A 26 5.55 1.03 -1.93
CA SER A 26 5.45 -0.31 -1.33
C SER A 26 5.99 -1.43 -2.24
N GLN A 27 5.87 -1.27 -3.55
CA GLN A 27 6.47 -2.21 -4.51
C GLN A 27 7.99 -2.05 -4.59
N THR A 28 8.51 -0.83 -4.42
CA THR A 28 9.96 -0.60 -4.34
C THR A 28 10.55 -1.31 -3.14
N GLU A 29 9.90 -1.25 -1.97
CA GLU A 29 10.30 -2.01 -0.78
C GLU A 29 10.23 -3.53 -1.03
N LEU A 30 9.15 -4.01 -1.65
CA LEU A 30 9.03 -5.42 -2.02
C LEU A 30 10.16 -5.89 -2.95
N LEU A 31 10.51 -5.12 -3.97
CA LEU A 31 11.64 -5.43 -4.86
C LEU A 31 12.96 -5.55 -4.10
N TYR A 32 13.21 -4.64 -3.17
CA TYR A 32 14.39 -4.69 -2.30
C TYR A 32 14.41 -5.98 -1.47
N ASP A 33 13.32 -6.32 -0.79
CA ASP A 33 13.23 -7.52 0.04
C ASP A 33 13.29 -8.82 -0.77
N LEU A 34 12.90 -8.77 -2.04
CA LEU A 34 13.14 -9.86 -3.01
C LEU A 34 14.62 -9.93 -3.46
N GLY A 35 15.47 -8.97 -3.08
CA GLY A 35 16.88 -8.90 -3.43
C GLY A 35 17.13 -8.43 -4.85
N LEU A 36 16.25 -7.58 -5.37
CA LEU A 36 16.29 -7.02 -6.72
C LEU A 36 16.82 -5.59 -6.75
N GLU A 37 17.52 -5.16 -5.70
CA GLU A 37 18.03 -3.80 -5.55
C GLU A 37 18.84 -3.32 -6.77
N ASP A 38 19.74 -4.17 -7.27
CA ASP A 38 20.62 -3.84 -8.41
C ASP A 38 19.84 -3.68 -9.72
N THR A 39 18.68 -4.29 -9.83
CA THR A 39 17.83 -4.20 -11.03
C THR A 39 16.94 -2.95 -11.04
N ILE A 40 16.75 -2.28 -9.89
CA ILE A 40 16.00 -1.03 -9.82
C ILE A 40 16.84 0.09 -10.43
N VAL A 41 16.38 0.63 -11.55
CA VAL A 41 17.05 1.76 -12.24
C VAL A 41 16.33 3.11 -12.01
N GLY A 42 15.08 3.09 -11.59
CA GLY A 42 14.30 4.31 -11.32
C GLY A 42 13.17 4.07 -10.33
N LEU A 43 12.85 5.11 -9.57
CA LEU A 43 11.82 5.08 -8.53
C LEU A 43 11.16 6.45 -8.33
N THR A 44 10.11 6.53 -7.53
CA THR A 44 9.45 7.81 -7.21
C THR A 44 10.12 8.50 -6.01
N LYS A 45 9.91 9.82 -5.89
CA LYS A 45 10.37 10.61 -4.74
C LYS A 45 9.79 10.14 -3.39
N PHE A 46 8.72 9.33 -3.42
CA PHE A 46 8.04 8.78 -2.25
C PHE A 46 8.55 7.41 -1.83
N CYS A 47 9.47 6.79 -2.58
CA CYS A 47 10.14 5.56 -2.21
C CYS A 47 11.18 5.86 -1.12
N ILE A 48 10.79 5.67 0.13
CA ILE A 48 11.57 6.00 1.33
C ILE A 48 12.10 4.77 2.07
N HIS A 49 11.70 3.58 1.63
CA HIS A 49 12.17 2.31 2.17
C HIS A 49 12.73 1.42 1.06
N PRO A 50 13.98 0.96 1.24
CA PRO A 50 14.97 1.46 2.19
C PRO A 50 15.47 2.87 1.78
N ILE A 51 15.85 3.66 2.77
CA ILE A 51 16.14 5.10 2.59
C ILE A 51 17.27 5.40 1.60
N HIS A 52 18.26 4.51 1.50
CA HIS A 52 19.44 4.71 0.66
C HIS A 52 19.10 4.68 -0.84
N LEU A 53 18.11 3.88 -1.27
CA LEU A 53 17.74 3.75 -2.69
C LEU A 53 17.42 5.10 -3.34
N LYS A 54 16.81 6.02 -2.61
CA LYS A 54 16.47 7.35 -3.13
C LYS A 54 17.72 8.20 -3.45
N GLY A 55 18.84 7.94 -2.78
CA GLY A 55 20.12 8.59 -3.05
C GLY A 55 20.91 7.92 -4.17
N GLU A 56 20.67 6.64 -4.44
CA GLU A 56 21.44 5.83 -5.38
C GLU A 56 20.75 5.62 -6.73
N LYS A 57 19.42 5.63 -6.75
CA LYS A 57 18.63 5.38 -7.95
C LYS A 57 18.01 6.67 -8.51
N GLN A 58 17.74 6.69 -9.82
CA GLN A 58 17.17 7.87 -10.46
C GLN A 58 15.73 8.14 -9.99
N VAL A 59 15.48 9.31 -9.44
CA VAL A 59 14.09 9.76 -9.15
C VAL A 59 13.44 10.22 -10.45
N VAL A 60 12.35 9.51 -10.84
CA VAL A 60 11.60 9.76 -12.09
C VAL A 60 10.31 10.56 -11.90
N GLY A 61 10.04 11.05 -10.69
CA GLY A 61 8.85 11.84 -10.37
C GLY A 61 8.14 11.39 -9.09
N GLY A 62 6.83 11.54 -9.05
CA GLY A 62 5.95 11.02 -7.99
C GLY A 62 5.01 9.94 -8.52
N THR A 63 4.01 9.53 -7.72
CA THR A 63 3.03 8.51 -8.13
C THR A 63 1.97 9.05 -9.10
N LYS A 64 1.64 10.33 -8.99
CA LYS A 64 0.62 11.00 -9.84
C LYS A 64 1.22 11.96 -10.89
N GLN A 65 2.52 12.12 -10.90
CA GLN A 65 3.22 12.98 -11.85
C GLN A 65 4.63 12.46 -12.08
N ILE A 66 4.93 12.03 -13.29
CA ILE A 66 6.19 11.41 -13.69
C ILE A 66 6.93 12.25 -14.73
N ASN A 67 8.23 11.98 -14.90
CA ASN A 67 9.05 12.55 -15.96
C ASN A 67 9.39 11.49 -16.99
N LEU A 68 8.66 11.49 -18.10
CA LEU A 68 8.80 10.49 -19.17
C LEU A 68 10.18 10.49 -19.83
N GLU A 69 10.81 11.64 -19.97
CA GLU A 69 12.14 11.72 -20.59
C GLU A 69 13.21 11.04 -19.70
N LYS A 70 13.11 11.20 -18.36
CA LYS A 70 13.97 10.46 -17.44
C LYS A 70 13.73 8.96 -17.51
N ILE A 71 12.44 8.55 -17.60
CA ILE A 71 12.07 7.13 -17.74
C ILE A 71 12.66 6.55 -19.02
N LYS A 72 12.47 7.21 -20.18
CA LYS A 72 13.03 6.78 -21.46
C LYS A 72 14.55 6.66 -21.44
N ALA A 73 15.24 7.65 -20.84
CA ALA A 73 16.69 7.65 -20.73
C ALA A 73 17.25 6.45 -19.93
N LEU A 74 16.46 5.93 -18.99
CA LEU A 74 16.84 4.75 -18.20
C LEU A 74 16.68 3.43 -18.96
N LYS A 75 16.05 3.42 -20.13
CA LYS A 75 15.82 2.21 -20.98
C LYS A 75 15.30 1.04 -20.13
N PRO A 76 14.14 1.16 -19.46
CA PRO A 76 13.62 0.07 -18.64
C PRO A 76 13.12 -1.09 -19.48
N ASP A 77 13.24 -2.31 -18.93
CA ASP A 77 12.61 -3.52 -19.51
C ASP A 77 11.15 -3.61 -19.06
N ILE A 78 10.86 -3.07 -17.86
CA ILE A 78 9.54 -3.08 -17.25
C ILE A 78 9.34 -1.89 -16.32
N ILE A 79 8.10 -1.39 -16.30
CA ILE A 79 7.65 -0.38 -15.33
C ILE A 79 6.54 -0.99 -14.47
N LEU A 80 6.65 -0.84 -13.15
CA LEU A 80 5.67 -1.34 -12.18
C LEU A 80 4.77 -0.20 -11.72
N CYS A 81 3.48 -0.41 -11.88
CA CYS A 81 2.40 0.51 -11.54
C CYS A 81 1.38 -0.16 -10.61
N ASN A 82 0.54 0.67 -10.00
CA ASN A 82 -0.65 0.24 -9.28
C ASN A 82 -1.85 1.09 -9.72
N LYS A 83 -3.00 0.46 -9.87
CA LYS A 83 -4.24 1.09 -10.37
C LYS A 83 -4.74 2.23 -9.47
N GLU A 84 -4.47 2.16 -8.17
CA GLU A 84 -4.83 3.21 -7.21
C GLU A 84 -3.82 4.36 -7.21
N GLU A 85 -2.52 4.00 -7.19
CA GLU A 85 -1.42 4.96 -7.07
C GLU A 85 -1.16 5.72 -8.37
N ASN A 86 -1.26 5.08 -9.51
CA ASN A 86 -0.95 5.68 -10.80
C ASN A 86 -2.24 5.95 -11.61
N THR A 87 -2.26 7.06 -12.35
CA THR A 87 -3.40 7.35 -13.23
C THR A 87 -3.34 6.49 -14.50
N GLU A 88 -4.50 6.25 -15.11
CA GLU A 88 -4.57 5.54 -16.39
C GLU A 88 -3.72 6.22 -17.48
N ALA A 89 -3.66 7.55 -17.48
CA ALA A 89 -2.80 8.31 -18.40
C ALA A 89 -1.31 7.98 -18.20
N ILE A 90 -0.83 7.93 -16.94
CA ILE A 90 0.54 7.52 -16.62
C ILE A 90 0.83 6.11 -17.14
N VAL A 91 -0.09 5.17 -16.92
CA VAL A 91 0.07 3.77 -17.39
C VAL A 91 0.19 3.73 -18.92
N LYS A 92 -0.69 4.44 -19.65
CA LYS A 92 -0.65 4.52 -21.13
C LYS A 92 0.65 5.16 -21.63
N ASP A 93 1.10 6.23 -20.99
CA ASP A 93 2.36 6.88 -21.34
C ASP A 93 3.55 5.92 -21.15
N CYS A 94 3.59 5.19 -20.04
CA CYS A 94 4.61 4.19 -19.76
C CYS A 94 4.58 3.02 -20.76
N GLN A 95 3.40 2.57 -21.18
CA GLN A 95 3.22 1.51 -22.17
C GLN A 95 3.80 1.87 -23.55
N SER A 96 3.94 3.17 -23.84
CA SER A 96 4.63 3.62 -25.06
C SER A 96 6.15 3.42 -25.02
N ILE A 97 6.72 3.12 -23.85
CA ILE A 97 8.16 2.98 -23.62
C ILE A 97 8.55 1.50 -23.52
N CYS A 98 7.88 0.73 -22.67
CA CYS A 98 8.14 -0.69 -22.46
C CYS A 98 6.94 -1.42 -21.84
N ALA A 99 7.11 -2.68 -21.47
CA ALA A 99 6.10 -3.45 -20.72
C ALA A 99 5.75 -2.77 -19.40
N VAL A 100 4.45 -2.73 -19.06
CA VAL A 100 3.96 -2.16 -17.80
C VAL A 100 3.13 -3.22 -17.08
N HIS A 101 3.54 -3.57 -15.86
CA HIS A 101 2.77 -4.40 -14.94
C HIS A 101 1.93 -3.51 -14.02
N VAL A 102 0.63 -3.76 -13.96
CA VAL A 102 -0.29 -2.99 -13.11
C VAL A 102 -0.89 -3.90 -12.04
N SER A 103 -0.61 -3.60 -10.78
CA SER A 103 -1.24 -4.26 -9.64
C SER A 103 -2.58 -3.61 -9.27
N ASP A 104 -3.50 -4.41 -8.68
CA ASP A 104 -4.78 -3.95 -8.15
C ASP A 104 -5.04 -4.69 -6.82
N ILE A 105 -4.79 -4.02 -5.69
CA ILE A 105 -4.68 -4.66 -4.38
C ILE A 105 -5.76 -4.16 -3.44
N PHE A 106 -6.66 -5.04 -3.03
CA PHE A 106 -7.71 -4.77 -2.04
C PHE A 106 -7.58 -5.64 -0.80
N THR A 107 -6.94 -6.81 -0.91
CA THR A 107 -6.87 -7.82 0.15
C THR A 107 -5.44 -8.35 0.33
N ILE A 108 -5.22 -9.05 1.44
CA ILE A 108 -3.94 -9.79 1.63
C ILE A 108 -3.77 -10.86 0.56
N THR A 109 -4.85 -11.47 0.08
CA THR A 109 -4.76 -12.47 -1.01
C THR A 109 -4.19 -11.85 -2.28
N ASP A 110 -4.68 -10.67 -2.68
CA ASP A 110 -4.16 -9.95 -3.86
C ASP A 110 -2.68 -9.59 -3.67
N CYS A 111 -2.29 -9.22 -2.44
CA CYS A 111 -0.90 -8.93 -2.11
C CYS A 111 0.00 -10.17 -2.23
N LEU A 112 -0.45 -11.33 -1.72
CA LEU A 112 0.29 -12.59 -1.84
C LEU A 112 0.42 -13.04 -3.30
N GLU A 113 -0.63 -12.81 -4.10
CA GLU A 113 -0.58 -13.06 -5.54
C GLU A 113 0.48 -12.18 -6.22
N LEU A 114 0.50 -10.86 -5.93
CA LEU A 114 1.51 -9.95 -6.45
C LEU A 114 2.94 -10.39 -6.11
N ILE A 115 3.17 -10.80 -4.85
CA ILE A 115 4.50 -11.30 -4.42
C ILE A 115 4.93 -12.50 -5.27
N MET A 116 4.01 -13.45 -5.52
CA MET A 116 4.31 -14.62 -6.34
C MET A 116 4.50 -14.28 -7.82
N GLN A 117 3.70 -13.34 -8.35
CA GLN A 117 3.90 -12.82 -9.71
C GLN A 117 5.30 -12.21 -9.87
N TYR A 118 5.78 -11.44 -8.88
CA TYR A 118 7.13 -10.87 -8.92
C TYR A 118 8.21 -11.95 -8.75
N GLY A 119 7.97 -12.98 -7.92
CA GLY A 119 8.83 -14.17 -7.85
C GLY A 119 9.09 -14.76 -9.22
N GLN A 120 8.02 -15.09 -9.94
CA GLN A 120 8.06 -15.67 -11.27
C GLN A 120 8.66 -14.69 -12.31
N LEU A 121 8.20 -13.41 -12.31
CA LEU A 121 8.61 -12.40 -13.29
C LEU A 121 10.10 -12.11 -13.26
N PHE A 122 10.68 -12.10 -12.07
CA PHE A 122 12.08 -11.75 -11.84
C PHE A 122 12.98 -12.96 -11.50
N ASN A 123 12.43 -14.19 -11.60
CA ASN A 123 13.15 -15.44 -11.31
C ASN A 123 13.73 -15.48 -9.89
N VAL A 124 12.93 -15.07 -8.90
CA VAL A 124 13.26 -15.04 -7.46
C VAL A 124 12.20 -15.77 -6.62
N ASP A 125 11.63 -16.87 -7.15
CA ASP A 125 10.53 -17.61 -6.56
C ASP A 125 10.79 -18.04 -5.12
N ALA A 126 12.00 -18.50 -4.80
CA ALA A 126 12.34 -18.94 -3.45
C ALA A 126 12.24 -17.81 -2.41
N LYS A 127 12.60 -16.57 -2.79
CA LYS A 127 12.46 -15.40 -1.91
C LYS A 127 10.99 -14.98 -1.79
N ALA A 128 10.26 -15.00 -2.89
CA ALA A 128 8.83 -14.70 -2.91
C ALA A 128 8.04 -15.68 -2.00
N GLU A 129 8.29 -16.99 -2.11
CA GLU A 129 7.70 -18.00 -1.23
C GLU A 129 8.08 -17.78 0.24
N SER A 130 9.33 -17.41 0.53
CA SER A 130 9.76 -17.11 1.91
C SER A 130 8.99 -15.92 2.50
N ILE A 131 8.82 -14.83 1.73
CA ILE A 131 8.04 -13.65 2.18
C ILE A 131 6.58 -14.03 2.38
N LYS A 132 5.97 -14.73 1.42
CA LYS A 132 4.59 -15.23 1.50
C LYS A 132 4.37 -16.11 2.72
N ALA A 133 5.28 -17.05 3.00
CA ALA A 133 5.20 -17.94 4.16
C ALA A 133 5.23 -17.15 5.47
N LYS A 134 6.13 -16.16 5.60
CA LYS A 134 6.21 -15.27 6.78
C LYS A 134 4.91 -14.48 6.98
N ILE A 135 4.38 -13.89 5.91
CA ILE A 135 3.12 -13.14 5.98
C ILE A 135 1.98 -14.06 6.41
N THR A 136 1.88 -15.26 5.82
CA THR A 136 0.83 -16.22 6.14
C THR A 136 0.88 -16.69 7.59
N THR A 137 2.08 -17.03 8.08
CA THR A 137 2.30 -17.42 9.49
C THR A 137 1.90 -16.29 10.45
N ASN A 138 2.37 -15.08 10.20
CA ASN A 138 2.07 -13.92 11.04
C ASN A 138 0.57 -13.54 11.00
N LEU A 139 -0.08 -13.71 9.84
CA LEU A 139 -1.52 -13.52 9.69
C LEU A 139 -2.31 -14.54 10.53
N MET A 140 -1.92 -15.82 10.51
CA MET A 140 -2.58 -16.87 11.31
C MET A 140 -2.44 -16.59 12.81
N ASP A 141 -1.25 -16.24 13.25
CA ASP A 141 -0.96 -15.85 14.62
C ASP A 141 -1.72 -14.56 15.04
N PHE A 142 -1.83 -13.59 14.14
CA PHE A 142 -2.65 -12.41 14.39
C PHE A 142 -4.14 -12.72 14.46
N LYS A 143 -4.68 -13.58 13.58
CA LYS A 143 -6.09 -14.01 13.62
C LYS A 143 -6.43 -14.70 14.95
N ALA A 144 -5.55 -15.54 15.46
CA ALA A 144 -5.73 -16.16 16.78
C ALA A 144 -5.75 -15.10 17.89
N TYR A 145 -4.82 -14.15 17.87
CA TYR A 145 -4.75 -13.05 18.85
C TYR A 145 -5.99 -12.15 18.85
N ILE A 146 -6.52 -11.81 17.67
CA ILE A 146 -7.62 -10.85 17.55
C ILE A 146 -8.99 -11.50 17.82
N ASN A 147 -9.07 -12.83 17.81
CA ASN A 147 -10.34 -13.56 17.91
C ASN A 147 -11.17 -13.14 19.12
N ASP A 148 -10.57 -12.95 20.27
CA ASP A 148 -11.26 -12.65 21.54
C ASP A 148 -11.32 -11.14 21.83
N LYS A 149 -10.86 -10.28 20.88
CA LYS A 149 -10.93 -8.85 21.07
C LYS A 149 -12.30 -8.29 20.64
N PRO A 150 -12.80 -7.24 21.30
CA PRO A 150 -14.06 -6.60 20.93
C PRO A 150 -13.94 -5.94 19.55
N THR A 151 -15.07 -5.88 18.84
CA THR A 151 -15.19 -5.05 17.66
C THR A 151 -15.38 -3.60 18.09
N LEU A 152 -14.65 -2.68 17.46
CA LEU A 152 -14.72 -1.24 17.74
C LEU A 152 -15.14 -0.49 16.48
N LYS A 153 -16.05 0.47 16.61
CA LYS A 153 -16.48 1.33 15.51
C LYS A 153 -15.45 2.44 15.29
N VAL A 154 -14.96 2.56 14.07
CA VAL A 154 -13.85 3.46 13.75
C VAL A 154 -14.12 4.32 12.52
N ALA A 155 -13.48 5.51 12.50
CA ALA A 155 -13.27 6.31 11.29
C ALA A 155 -11.75 6.43 11.05
N TYR A 156 -11.28 6.12 9.84
CA TYR A 156 -9.86 6.17 9.47
C TYR A 156 -9.63 7.34 8.52
N PHE A 157 -8.96 8.38 8.99
CA PHE A 157 -8.69 9.59 8.23
C PHE A 157 -7.34 9.52 7.52
N ILE A 158 -7.36 9.91 6.23
CA ILE A 158 -6.18 9.91 5.36
C ILE A 158 -5.78 11.31 4.89
N TRP A 159 -6.68 12.30 4.98
CA TRP A 159 -6.46 13.65 4.48
C TRP A 159 -7.25 14.68 5.28
N LYS A 160 -6.69 15.91 5.33
CA LYS A 160 -7.35 17.11 5.87
C LYS A 160 -7.34 18.20 4.81
N ASP A 161 -8.41 18.99 4.80
CA ASP A 161 -8.66 20.10 3.88
C ASP A 161 -8.71 19.68 2.39
N PRO A 162 -9.79 18.96 1.99
CA PRO A 162 -10.95 18.57 2.79
C PRO A 162 -10.70 17.32 3.63
N TRP A 163 -11.51 17.07 4.67
CA TRP A 163 -11.45 15.83 5.42
C TRP A 163 -11.86 14.63 4.57
N MET A 164 -10.98 13.64 4.49
CA MET A 164 -11.24 12.40 3.74
C MET A 164 -10.90 11.17 4.58
N VAL A 165 -11.69 10.13 4.39
CA VAL A 165 -11.55 8.85 5.10
C VAL A 165 -11.29 7.70 4.12
N ALA A 166 -10.68 6.63 4.61
CA ALA A 166 -10.68 5.36 3.89
C ALA A 166 -12.03 4.66 4.11
N ALA A 167 -12.66 4.25 3.03
CA ALA A 167 -13.94 3.54 3.01
C ALA A 167 -13.80 2.18 2.30
N ASN A 168 -14.89 1.56 1.88
CA ASN A 168 -14.88 0.27 1.20
C ASN A 168 -14.07 0.30 -0.12
N ASN A 169 -13.70 -0.89 -0.60
CA ASN A 169 -12.85 -1.07 -1.78
C ASN A 169 -11.48 -0.37 -1.65
N THR A 170 -10.86 -0.50 -0.47
CA THR A 170 -9.49 -0.08 -0.18
C THR A 170 -8.79 -1.17 0.62
N PHE A 171 -7.47 -1.29 0.46
CA PHE A 171 -6.64 -2.18 1.26
C PHE A 171 -6.71 -1.82 2.75
N ILE A 172 -6.79 -0.52 3.06
CA ILE A 172 -6.98 0.00 4.42
C ILE A 172 -8.23 -0.60 5.05
N ASN A 173 -9.38 -0.57 4.36
CA ASN A 173 -10.62 -1.11 4.90
C ASN A 173 -10.53 -2.62 5.18
N HIS A 174 -9.87 -3.38 4.30
CA HIS A 174 -9.61 -4.79 4.53
C HIS A 174 -8.80 -5.03 5.82
N LEU A 175 -7.75 -4.24 6.05
CA LEU A 175 -6.93 -4.35 7.26
C LEU A 175 -7.67 -3.86 8.52
N LEU A 176 -8.54 -2.85 8.41
CA LEU A 176 -9.44 -2.46 9.50
C LEU A 176 -10.34 -3.64 9.91
N GLN A 177 -11.01 -4.28 8.96
CA GLN A 177 -11.85 -5.45 9.20
C GLN A 177 -11.07 -6.60 9.86
N LEU A 178 -9.87 -6.88 9.37
CA LEU A 178 -8.97 -7.88 9.96
C LEU A 178 -8.64 -7.58 11.43
N ASN A 179 -8.55 -6.31 11.78
CA ASN A 179 -8.32 -5.82 13.13
C ASN A 179 -9.59 -5.77 14.00
N LYS A 180 -10.76 -6.26 13.53
CA LYS A 180 -12.07 -6.05 14.17
C LYS A 180 -12.33 -4.56 14.45
N LEU A 181 -11.96 -3.71 13.51
CA LEU A 181 -12.25 -2.29 13.48
C LEU A 181 -13.36 -2.07 12.43
N ASP A 182 -14.58 -1.89 12.93
CA ASP A 182 -15.77 -1.69 12.09
C ASP A 182 -15.79 -0.26 11.55
N ASN A 183 -15.51 -0.14 10.26
CA ASN A 183 -15.42 1.16 9.62
C ASN A 183 -16.82 1.76 9.37
N ILE A 184 -17.15 2.84 10.05
CA ILE A 184 -18.47 3.50 9.93
C ILE A 184 -18.76 4.04 8.51
N TYR A 185 -17.73 4.10 7.66
CA TYR A 185 -17.84 4.51 6.26
C TYR A 185 -17.79 3.33 5.27
N ALA A 186 -17.88 2.09 5.74
CA ALA A 186 -17.83 0.89 4.88
C ALA A 186 -18.97 0.81 3.84
N ASN A 187 -20.03 1.61 3.97
CA ASN A 187 -21.10 1.74 2.98
C ASN A 187 -20.76 2.68 1.81
N GLN A 188 -19.67 3.43 1.90
CA GLN A 188 -19.14 4.29 0.84
C GLN A 188 -17.95 3.60 0.14
N LYS A 189 -17.52 4.14 -0.99
CA LYS A 189 -16.40 3.56 -1.77
C LYS A 189 -15.18 4.47 -1.77
N ARG A 190 -14.01 3.86 -1.72
CA ARG A 190 -12.72 4.52 -1.90
C ARG A 190 -12.42 5.52 -0.79
N TYR A 191 -12.27 6.79 -1.11
CA TYR A 191 -11.83 7.85 -0.21
C TYR A 191 -12.79 9.03 -0.24
N PRO A 192 -13.99 8.89 0.34
CA PRO A 192 -14.98 9.96 0.34
C PRO A 192 -14.54 11.13 1.22
N GLN A 193 -14.96 12.31 0.80
CA GLN A 193 -14.92 13.50 1.62
C GLN A 193 -16.04 13.44 2.67
N VAL A 194 -15.73 13.83 3.90
CA VAL A 194 -16.67 13.77 5.03
C VAL A 194 -16.72 15.09 5.80
N ASP A 195 -17.85 15.32 6.46
CA ASP A 195 -18.04 16.42 7.39
C ASP A 195 -17.78 15.91 8.82
N ILE A 196 -16.72 16.39 9.46
CA ILE A 196 -16.37 15.96 10.83
C ILE A 196 -17.39 16.40 11.88
N ALA A 197 -18.17 17.48 11.65
CA ALA A 197 -19.23 17.88 12.57
C ALA A 197 -20.29 16.78 12.73
N LYS A 198 -20.63 16.08 11.63
CA LYS A 198 -21.58 14.96 11.65
C LYS A 198 -21.05 13.70 12.34
N ILE A 199 -19.73 13.60 12.54
CA ILE A 199 -19.13 12.47 13.27
C ILE A 199 -19.22 12.72 14.77
N GLN A 200 -19.10 13.96 15.19
CA GLN A 200 -19.15 14.35 16.60
C GLN A 200 -20.55 14.14 17.21
N ASP A 201 -21.59 14.12 16.38
CA ASP A 201 -22.99 13.86 16.81
C ASP A 201 -23.32 12.36 16.90
N LYS A 202 -22.36 11.47 16.56
CA LYS A 202 -22.61 10.03 16.59
C LYS A 202 -22.16 9.42 17.93
N ASP A 203 -23.12 9.14 18.79
CA ASP A 203 -22.94 8.46 20.11
C ASP A 203 -22.33 7.05 20.03
N SER A 204 -21.85 6.62 18.87
CA SER A 204 -21.43 5.24 18.64
C SER A 204 -20.07 5.08 17.94
N LEU A 205 -19.19 6.08 18.00
CA LEU A 205 -17.85 5.99 17.47
C LEU A 205 -16.85 5.75 18.61
N ASP A 206 -16.18 4.59 18.59
CA ASP A 206 -15.20 4.24 19.62
C ASP A 206 -13.86 4.93 19.39
N LEU A 207 -13.41 4.99 18.13
CA LEU A 207 -12.07 5.48 17.77
C LEU A 207 -12.08 6.34 16.50
N VAL A 208 -11.27 7.39 16.52
CA VAL A 208 -10.79 8.10 15.33
C VAL A 208 -9.33 7.73 15.13
N LEU A 209 -8.99 7.20 13.95
CA LEU A 209 -7.63 6.86 13.56
C LEU A 209 -7.14 7.92 12.57
N LEU A 210 -6.07 8.62 12.93
CA LEU A 210 -5.41 9.63 12.09
C LEU A 210 -4.13 9.04 11.51
N SER A 211 -4.09 8.84 10.22
CA SER A 211 -2.95 8.23 9.51
C SER A 211 -1.74 9.16 9.44
N SER A 212 -0.53 8.60 9.53
CA SER A 212 0.70 9.37 9.30
C SER A 212 0.91 9.75 7.83
N GLU A 213 0.18 9.11 6.91
CA GLU A 213 0.22 9.34 5.46
C GLU A 213 -1.15 9.10 4.79
N PRO A 214 -1.39 9.59 3.58
CA PRO A 214 -0.56 10.54 2.81
C PRO A 214 -0.55 11.95 3.44
N TYR A 215 -1.56 12.32 4.25
CA TYR A 215 -1.53 13.54 5.05
C TYR A 215 -0.82 13.27 6.37
N PRO A 216 0.24 14.04 6.73
CA PRO A 216 1.03 13.78 7.92
C PRO A 216 0.31 14.27 9.18
N PHE A 217 -0.71 13.56 9.64
CA PHE A 217 -1.40 13.89 10.87
C PHE A 217 -0.45 13.93 12.07
N LYS A 218 -0.70 14.85 13.00
CA LYS A 218 0.10 15.09 14.22
C LYS A 218 -0.80 15.21 15.43
N SER A 219 -0.24 15.14 16.64
CA SER A 219 -0.99 15.22 17.90
C SER A 219 -1.92 16.43 18.01
N LYS A 220 -1.55 17.57 17.40
CA LYS A 220 -2.40 18.78 17.38
C LYS A 220 -3.77 18.56 16.70
N HIS A 221 -3.86 17.60 15.76
CA HIS A 221 -5.11 17.35 15.05
C HIS A 221 -6.09 16.50 15.86
N LYS A 222 -5.67 15.90 16.99
CA LYS A 222 -6.56 15.13 17.87
C LYS A 222 -7.66 15.99 18.49
N SER A 223 -7.37 17.26 18.76
CA SER A 223 -8.32 18.20 19.35
C SER A 223 -9.50 18.57 18.43
N GLU A 224 -9.42 18.23 17.15
CA GLU A 224 -10.52 18.38 16.19
C GLU A 224 -11.67 17.38 16.45
N PHE A 225 -11.43 16.32 17.24
CA PHE A 225 -12.37 15.24 17.54
C PHE A 225 -12.62 15.13 19.04
N VAL A 226 -13.53 15.96 19.57
CA VAL A 226 -13.73 16.09 21.03
C VAL A 226 -14.51 14.94 21.66
N ASN A 227 -15.36 14.24 20.89
CA ASN A 227 -16.28 13.21 21.38
C ASN A 227 -15.82 11.77 21.09
N ALA A 228 -14.58 11.57 20.60
CA ALA A 228 -14.05 10.24 20.32
C ALA A 228 -12.60 10.11 20.71
N LYS A 229 -12.22 8.94 21.22
CA LYS A 229 -10.81 8.62 21.46
C LYS A 229 -10.04 8.68 20.13
N THR A 230 -9.10 9.65 20.02
CA THR A 230 -8.36 9.88 18.77
C THR A 230 -6.92 9.41 18.90
N ILE A 231 -6.49 8.59 17.95
CA ILE A 231 -5.17 7.92 17.94
C ILE A 231 -4.46 8.22 16.63
N LEU A 232 -3.16 8.54 16.73
CA LEU A 232 -2.28 8.54 15.56
C LEU A 232 -1.88 7.10 15.24
N VAL A 233 -1.97 6.73 13.99
CA VAL A 233 -1.56 5.42 13.49
C VAL A 233 -0.51 5.58 12.40
N ASP A 234 0.40 4.62 12.34
CA ASP A 234 1.35 4.54 11.24
C ASP A 234 0.61 4.07 9.98
N GLY A 235 0.45 4.98 9.04
CA GLY A 235 -0.30 4.75 7.80
C GLY A 235 0.34 3.71 6.90
N GLU A 236 1.66 3.59 6.92
CA GLU A 236 2.35 2.63 6.07
C GLU A 236 1.93 1.18 6.40
N TYR A 237 1.68 0.84 7.66
CA TYR A 237 1.19 -0.50 8.01
C TYR A 237 -0.24 -0.78 7.57
N PHE A 238 -1.04 0.25 7.28
CA PHE A 238 -2.40 0.10 6.79
C PHE A 238 -2.53 0.23 5.27
N SER A 239 -1.60 0.92 4.61
CA SER A 239 -1.69 1.23 3.18
C SER A 239 -0.66 0.49 2.32
N TRP A 240 0.53 0.18 2.86
CA TRP A 240 1.59 -0.48 2.11
C TRP A 240 1.40 -1.99 2.11
N TYR A 241 1.02 -2.51 0.96
CA TYR A 241 1.03 -3.95 0.68
C TYR A 241 2.44 -4.41 0.26
N GLY A 242 2.65 -5.72 0.15
CA GLY A 242 3.96 -6.31 -0.13
C GLY A 242 4.64 -6.83 1.13
N SER A 243 5.96 -6.76 1.17
CA SER A 243 6.79 -7.30 2.25
C SER A 243 6.58 -6.62 3.61
N ARG A 244 6.08 -5.37 3.64
CA ARG A 244 5.72 -4.66 4.88
C ARG A 244 4.74 -5.43 5.75
N LEU A 245 3.88 -6.26 5.15
CA LEU A 245 2.95 -7.10 5.90
C LEU A 245 3.64 -8.09 6.84
N VAL A 246 4.89 -8.44 6.62
CA VAL A 246 5.66 -9.27 7.57
C VAL A 246 5.73 -8.62 8.95
N GLN A 247 5.83 -7.30 9.02
CA GLN A 247 5.91 -6.55 10.28
C GLN A 247 4.55 -6.00 10.75
N ALA A 248 3.60 -5.80 9.83
CA ALA A 248 2.32 -5.15 10.11
C ALA A 248 1.51 -5.85 11.21
N PHE A 249 1.51 -7.17 11.28
CA PHE A 249 0.75 -7.91 12.29
C PHE A 249 1.29 -7.71 13.72
N SER A 250 2.60 -7.56 13.88
CA SER A 250 3.19 -7.18 15.17
C SER A 250 2.77 -5.77 15.58
N TYR A 251 2.78 -4.83 14.65
CA TYR A 251 2.27 -3.48 14.86
C TYR A 251 0.78 -3.50 15.26
N PHE A 252 -0.06 -4.24 14.55
CA PHE A 252 -1.48 -4.36 14.86
C PHE A 252 -1.74 -4.97 16.23
N LYS A 253 -0.96 -5.97 16.66
CA LYS A 253 -1.04 -6.50 18.03
C LYS A 253 -0.74 -5.42 19.08
N GLN A 254 0.30 -4.62 18.87
CA GLN A 254 0.64 -3.51 19.76
C GLN A 254 -0.45 -2.44 19.77
N LEU A 255 -0.95 -2.05 18.62
CA LEU A 255 -2.04 -1.08 18.47
C LEU A 255 -3.28 -1.56 19.24
N ARG A 256 -3.68 -2.83 19.08
CA ARG A 256 -4.87 -3.42 19.75
C ARG A 256 -4.70 -3.64 21.27
N LYS A 257 -3.50 -3.56 21.82
CA LYS A 257 -3.29 -3.51 23.28
C LYS A 257 -3.61 -2.14 23.88
N GLY A 258 -3.63 -1.10 23.06
CA GLY A 258 -3.87 0.29 23.48
C GLY A 258 -5.35 0.69 23.61
N PHE A 259 -6.29 -0.23 23.22
CA PHE A 259 -7.73 0.01 23.27
C PHE A 259 -8.55 -1.18 23.74
#